data_d0708ca8ddf09312fc1ff82d3fcd8691
#
_entry.id   d0708ca8ddf09312fc1ff82d3fcd8691
#
_cell.length_a   1.000
_cell.length_b   1.000
_cell.length_c   1.000
_cell.angle_alpha   90.00
_cell.angle_beta   90.00
_cell.angle_gamma   90.00
#
_symmetry.space_group_name_H-M   'P 1'
#
loop_
_entity.id
_entity.type
_entity.pdbx_description
1 polymer ?
#
loop_
_entity_poly.entity_id
_entity_poly.type
_entity_poly.pdbx_seq_one_letter_code
_entity_poly.pdbx_strand_id
1 'polypeptide(L)'
;MAKDTAVQEENKIDFEAFKSEVLSDFELACLSREASLLGRREVLTGKAKFGIFGDGKEVAQIALAKQFQNGDFRSGYYRDQTIMMALGELNVQQYFAALYAHTDIEKEPASGGRQMGGHYATRSIDENGEWKDLMSQKNSSADISPTAGQMARLLGLAQASKVYKQNEALHDIDRLKKFSNKGNEIAFGTIGDASTSEGPFWETMNAAGVLQVPMVMSVWDDGYGISVSKKYQTIKESISEALSGFQRTKDKAGFEILKTKGWDYPHLCATYEKAARIAREEHVPVLVHVEEVNQPQGHSTSGSHERYKSEERMQWEKDFDCIAKFKSFILSYKGENGETLASEEELEAIEKEAKKEVRTQKGKAWKDFTNEIKQDIAASIQLMKNVAESSPNKAFIMKDVEALENAFEPIRKDIFNRVRSVIRTVRGEDSEARTALINWFKNKRKENFDRYSSHLHSQSDKAVLNIDPVDIEYDDEEKM
;
A
#
# COMPACT_ATOMS: atom_id res chain seq x y z
N MET A 1 11.06 -57.11 -5.99
CA MET A 1 9.85 -56.37 -5.63
C MET A 1 10.02 -55.92 -4.19
N ALA A 2 10.41 -54.73 -3.98
CA ALA A 2 10.29 -54.02 -2.73
C ALA A 2 9.94 -52.59 -3.15
N LYS A 3 8.72 -52.17 -2.91
CA LYS A 3 8.28 -50.79 -3.10
C LYS A 3 8.74 -50.01 -1.88
N ASP A 4 9.68 -49.13 -2.09
CA ASP A 4 9.98 -48.05 -1.15
C ASP A 4 8.77 -47.12 -1.09
N THR A 5 8.01 -47.24 -0.05
CA THR A 5 7.08 -46.23 0.43
C THR A 5 7.90 -45.35 1.39
N ALA A 6 8.61 -44.38 0.84
CA ALA A 6 9.06 -43.23 1.63
C ALA A 6 7.79 -42.45 2.00
N VAL A 7 7.29 -42.68 3.20
CA VAL A 7 6.36 -41.79 3.88
C VAL A 7 7.15 -40.50 4.10
N GLN A 8 6.78 -39.43 3.39
CA GLN A 8 7.21 -38.09 3.76
C GLN A 8 6.76 -37.89 5.20
N GLU A 9 7.72 -37.72 6.11
CA GLU A 9 7.41 -37.19 7.43
C GLU A 9 6.76 -35.80 7.19
N GLU A 10 5.45 -35.74 7.36
CA GLU A 10 4.75 -34.46 7.47
C GLU A 10 5.43 -33.72 8.62
N ASN A 11 6.03 -32.55 8.34
CA ASN A 11 6.49 -31.62 9.34
C ASN A 11 5.29 -31.21 10.20
N LYS A 12 5.02 -31.95 11.28
CA LYS A 12 4.02 -31.57 12.27
C LYS A 12 4.49 -30.27 12.91
N ILE A 13 3.82 -29.18 12.58
CA ILE A 13 4.00 -27.91 13.27
C ILE A 13 3.62 -28.15 14.73
N ASP A 14 4.51 -27.76 15.65
CA ASP A 14 4.21 -27.79 17.07
C ASP A 14 2.97 -26.94 17.37
N PHE A 15 2.06 -27.46 18.21
CA PHE A 15 0.79 -26.81 18.52
C PHE A 15 1.00 -25.37 19.06
N GLU A 16 2.01 -25.16 19.91
CA GLU A 16 2.29 -23.83 20.47
C GLU A 16 2.81 -22.86 19.39
N ALA A 17 3.59 -23.33 18.43
CA ALA A 17 4.01 -22.54 17.29
C ALA A 17 2.81 -22.16 16.40
N PHE A 18 1.93 -23.13 16.12
CA PHE A 18 0.69 -22.88 15.38
C PHE A 18 -0.23 -21.90 16.09
N LYS A 19 -0.43 -22.08 17.42
CA LYS A 19 -1.21 -21.16 18.23
C LYS A 19 -0.65 -19.74 18.20
N SER A 20 0.66 -19.60 18.41
CA SER A 20 1.34 -18.31 18.37
C SER A 20 1.17 -17.61 17.02
N GLU A 21 1.31 -18.34 15.93
CA GLU A 21 1.12 -17.82 14.57
C GLU A 21 -0.31 -17.32 14.33
N VAL A 22 -1.31 -18.14 14.68
CA VAL A 22 -2.72 -17.78 14.51
C VAL A 22 -3.11 -16.54 15.34
N LEU A 23 -2.63 -16.44 16.58
CA LEU A 23 -2.91 -15.28 17.44
C LEU A 23 -2.20 -14.02 16.95
N SER A 24 -0.99 -14.13 16.43
CA SER A 24 -0.28 -13.02 15.79
C SER A 24 -1.01 -12.53 14.53
N ASP A 25 -1.51 -13.45 13.71
CA ASP A 25 -2.33 -13.11 12.54
C ASP A 25 -3.64 -12.41 12.93
N PHE A 26 -4.27 -12.84 14.01
CA PHE A 26 -5.48 -12.20 14.54
C PHE A 26 -5.20 -10.81 15.08
N GLU A 27 -4.12 -10.62 15.83
CA GLU A 27 -3.67 -9.31 16.32
C GLU A 27 -3.43 -8.34 15.15
N LEU A 28 -2.71 -8.79 14.12
CA LEU A 28 -2.45 -7.99 12.93
C LEU A 28 -3.73 -7.61 12.18
N ALA A 29 -4.67 -8.54 12.04
CA ALA A 29 -5.98 -8.26 11.44
C ALA A 29 -6.73 -7.17 12.22
N CYS A 30 -6.77 -7.27 13.55
CA CYS A 30 -7.38 -6.27 14.42
C CYS A 30 -6.69 -4.91 14.32
N LEU A 31 -5.35 -4.89 14.29
CA LEU A 31 -4.54 -3.68 14.15
C LEU A 31 -4.84 -2.95 12.83
N SER A 32 -4.84 -3.68 11.72
CA SER A 32 -5.14 -3.13 10.40
C SER A 32 -6.58 -2.61 10.29
N ARG A 33 -7.56 -3.33 10.83
CA ARG A 33 -8.95 -2.90 10.89
C ARG A 33 -9.10 -1.60 11.69
N GLU A 34 -8.54 -1.53 12.88
CA GLU A 34 -8.63 -0.34 13.72
C GLU A 34 -7.92 0.87 13.06
N ALA A 35 -6.82 0.65 12.35
CA ALA A 35 -6.17 1.70 11.55
C ALA A 35 -7.10 2.25 10.47
N SER A 36 -7.85 1.39 9.76
CA SER A 36 -8.86 1.80 8.77
C SER A 36 -10.00 2.61 9.41
N LEU A 37 -10.55 2.11 10.51
CA LEU A 37 -11.65 2.77 11.23
C LEU A 37 -11.24 4.16 11.76
N LEU A 38 -10.05 4.26 12.33
CA LEU A 38 -9.55 5.52 12.85
C LEU A 38 -9.14 6.45 11.69
N GLY A 39 -8.55 5.91 10.62
CA GLY A 39 -8.20 6.67 9.41
C GLY A 39 -9.42 7.36 8.79
N ARG A 40 -10.55 6.65 8.66
CA ARG A 40 -11.81 7.23 8.21
C ARG A 40 -12.25 8.40 9.11
N ARG A 41 -12.14 8.24 10.43
CA ARG A 41 -12.48 9.31 11.38
C ARG A 41 -11.60 10.55 11.19
N GLU A 42 -10.29 10.38 10.99
CA GLU A 42 -9.36 11.49 10.76
C GLU A 42 -9.72 12.27 9.47
N VAL A 43 -10.25 11.60 8.44
CA VAL A 43 -10.76 12.28 7.25
C VAL A 43 -12.08 13.01 7.53
N LEU A 44 -13.03 12.36 8.16
CA LEU A 44 -14.33 12.96 8.47
C LEU A 44 -14.23 14.15 9.43
N THR A 45 -13.21 14.19 10.27
CA THR A 45 -12.90 15.34 11.15
C THR A 45 -12.02 16.42 10.48
N GLY A 46 -11.64 16.24 9.20
CA GLY A 46 -10.92 17.22 8.40
C GLY A 46 -9.40 17.24 8.55
N LYS A 47 -8.82 16.40 9.41
CA LYS A 47 -7.36 16.29 9.59
C LYS A 47 -6.68 15.73 8.37
N ALA A 48 -7.22 14.65 7.81
CA ALA A 48 -6.84 14.15 6.51
C ALA A 48 -7.84 14.59 5.44
N LYS A 49 -7.45 14.58 4.17
CA LYS A 49 -8.29 15.14 3.10
C LYS A 49 -9.04 14.10 2.30
N PHE A 50 -8.51 12.89 2.24
CA PHE A 50 -9.13 11.76 1.56
C PHE A 50 -8.63 10.45 2.19
N GLY A 51 -9.49 9.41 2.19
CA GLY A 51 -9.14 8.09 2.66
C GLY A 51 -9.82 7.01 1.84
N ILE A 52 -9.03 5.97 1.56
CA ILE A 52 -9.46 4.74 0.93
C ILE A 52 -8.72 3.62 1.67
N PHE A 53 -9.46 2.66 2.20
CA PHE A 53 -8.93 1.73 3.18
C PHE A 53 -9.15 0.28 2.77
N GLY A 54 -8.34 -0.63 3.30
CA GLY A 54 -8.34 -2.05 3.00
C GLY A 54 -9.20 -2.91 3.93
N ASP A 55 -10.08 -2.29 4.72
CA ASP A 55 -10.96 -3.01 5.65
C ASP A 55 -11.84 -4.05 4.95
N GLY A 56 -12.02 -5.19 5.61
CA GLY A 56 -12.76 -6.35 5.09
C GLY A 56 -11.91 -7.33 4.28
N LYS A 57 -10.62 -7.09 4.14
CA LYS A 57 -9.67 -7.92 3.36
C LYS A 57 -8.52 -8.45 4.20
N GLU A 58 -8.51 -8.15 5.50
CA GLU A 58 -7.38 -8.39 6.41
C GLU A 58 -6.92 -9.84 6.38
N VAL A 59 -7.84 -10.76 6.58
CA VAL A 59 -7.54 -12.20 6.72
C VAL A 59 -6.98 -12.79 5.42
N ALA A 60 -7.58 -12.43 4.28
CA ALA A 60 -7.12 -12.88 2.97
C ALA A 60 -5.72 -12.30 2.63
N GLN A 61 -5.46 -11.06 3.02
CA GLN A 61 -4.17 -10.41 2.82
C GLN A 61 -3.07 -11.00 3.70
N ILE A 62 -3.37 -11.38 4.93
CA ILE A 62 -2.44 -12.10 5.81
C ILE A 62 -2.08 -13.45 5.20
N ALA A 63 -3.08 -14.24 4.77
CA ALA A 63 -2.84 -15.54 4.17
C ALA A 63 -1.95 -15.47 2.91
N LEU A 64 -2.11 -14.44 2.07
CA LEU A 64 -1.22 -14.17 0.94
C LEU A 64 0.20 -13.82 1.42
N ALA A 65 0.31 -12.90 2.39
CA ALA A 65 1.60 -12.40 2.86
C ALA A 65 2.47 -13.50 3.49
N LYS A 66 1.86 -14.53 4.08
CA LYS A 66 2.57 -15.71 4.64
C LYS A 66 3.38 -16.47 3.58
N GLN A 67 3.02 -16.37 2.31
CA GLN A 67 3.71 -17.07 1.21
C GLN A 67 4.86 -16.25 0.61
N PHE A 68 5.01 -15.00 1.04
CA PHE A 68 5.98 -14.06 0.50
C PHE A 68 7.37 -14.31 1.08
N GLN A 69 8.34 -14.54 0.22
CA GLN A 69 9.75 -14.74 0.58
C GLN A 69 10.58 -13.50 0.23
N ASN A 70 11.78 -13.39 0.80
CA ASN A 70 12.74 -12.39 0.37
C ASN A 70 13.06 -12.60 -1.12
N GLY A 71 13.13 -11.52 -1.87
CA GLY A 71 13.28 -11.54 -3.32
C GLY A 71 11.97 -11.48 -4.10
N ASP A 72 10.86 -11.92 -3.52
CA ASP A 72 9.55 -11.81 -4.17
C ASP A 72 9.13 -10.34 -4.35
N PHE A 73 8.28 -10.12 -5.35
CA PHE A 73 7.76 -8.79 -5.67
C PHE A 73 6.24 -8.73 -5.56
N ARG A 74 5.75 -7.66 -4.92
CA ARG A 74 4.36 -7.26 -5.00
C ARG A 74 4.18 -6.21 -6.11
N SER A 75 3.15 -6.36 -6.94
CA SER A 75 2.59 -5.32 -7.80
C SER A 75 1.09 -5.25 -7.54
N GLY A 76 0.71 -4.42 -6.61
CA GLY A 76 -0.64 -4.37 -6.05
C GLY A 76 -1.30 -3.01 -6.19
N TYR A 77 -2.24 -2.73 -5.29
CA TYR A 77 -3.02 -1.50 -5.31
C TYR A 77 -3.32 -0.98 -3.90
N TYR A 78 -4.00 0.14 -3.82
CA TYR A 78 -4.17 0.97 -2.61
C TYR A 78 -4.88 0.32 -1.40
N ARG A 79 -5.46 -0.89 -1.53
CA ARG A 79 -6.09 -1.58 -0.39
C ARG A 79 -5.20 -2.59 0.31
N ASP A 80 -3.95 -2.75 -0.12
CA ASP A 80 -3.03 -3.79 0.36
C ASP A 80 -2.32 -3.45 1.68
N GLN A 81 -2.91 -2.58 2.50
CA GLN A 81 -2.27 -2.15 3.76
C GLN A 81 -1.92 -3.32 4.68
N THR A 82 -2.79 -4.33 4.79
CA THR A 82 -2.55 -5.48 5.65
C THR A 82 -1.42 -6.36 5.12
N ILE A 83 -1.30 -6.52 3.78
CA ILE A 83 -0.14 -7.19 3.17
C ILE A 83 1.14 -6.47 3.59
N MET A 84 1.20 -5.15 3.41
CA MET A 84 2.41 -4.38 3.73
C MET A 84 2.75 -4.42 5.22
N MET A 85 1.75 -4.42 6.10
CA MET A 85 1.96 -4.60 7.54
C MET A 85 2.47 -6.00 7.86
N ALA A 86 1.91 -7.05 7.27
CA ALA A 86 2.32 -8.44 7.43
C ALA A 86 3.75 -8.70 6.92
N LEU A 87 4.15 -8.01 5.86
CA LEU A 87 5.51 -8.07 5.31
C LEU A 87 6.53 -7.31 6.17
N GLY A 88 6.09 -6.48 7.13
CA GLY A 88 6.94 -5.62 7.93
C GLY A 88 7.37 -4.32 7.22
N GLU A 89 6.80 -4.03 6.05
CA GLU A 89 7.14 -2.87 5.20
C GLU A 89 6.25 -1.64 5.49
N LEU A 90 5.28 -1.77 6.40
CA LEU A 90 4.41 -0.70 6.84
C LEU A 90 4.07 -0.88 8.33
N ASN A 91 4.28 0.15 9.13
CA ASN A 91 3.74 0.20 10.49
C ASN A 91 2.59 1.21 10.59
N VAL A 92 1.88 1.18 11.71
CA VAL A 92 0.71 2.05 11.94
C VAL A 92 1.07 3.54 11.94
N GLN A 93 2.25 3.92 12.46
CA GLN A 93 2.69 5.31 12.42
C GLN A 93 2.90 5.80 10.98
N GLN A 94 3.57 4.99 10.14
CA GLN A 94 3.78 5.27 8.71
C GLN A 94 2.46 5.33 7.92
N TYR A 95 1.52 4.44 8.23
CA TYR A 95 0.17 4.46 7.66
C TYR A 95 -0.54 5.81 7.89
N PHE A 96 -0.49 6.34 9.12
CA PHE A 96 -1.05 7.66 9.40
C PHE A 96 -0.20 8.81 8.87
N ALA A 97 1.12 8.66 8.81
CA ALA A 97 2.00 9.63 8.16
C ALA A 97 1.64 9.80 6.67
N ALA A 98 1.39 8.68 5.96
CA ALA A 98 0.89 8.71 4.58
C ALA A 98 -0.49 9.38 4.48
N LEU A 99 -1.39 9.10 5.40
CA LEU A 99 -2.74 9.70 5.43
C LEU A 99 -2.70 11.23 5.64
N TYR A 100 -1.72 11.73 6.42
CA TYR A 100 -1.48 13.16 6.64
C TYR A 100 -0.59 13.80 5.56
N ALA A 101 -0.10 13.03 4.60
CA ALA A 101 0.85 13.46 3.58
C ALA A 101 2.15 14.03 4.18
N HIS A 102 2.74 13.30 5.13
CA HIS A 102 4.03 13.67 5.74
C HIS A 102 5.14 13.60 4.69
N THR A 103 5.91 14.68 4.55
CA THR A 103 6.90 14.81 3.48
C THR A 103 8.29 14.25 3.80
N ASP A 104 8.53 13.88 5.05
CA ASP A 104 9.76 13.24 5.49
C ASP A 104 9.72 11.74 5.16
N ILE A 105 10.70 11.28 4.38
CA ILE A 105 10.81 9.87 3.95
C ILE A 105 11.15 8.90 5.07
N GLU A 106 11.66 9.38 6.20
CA GLU A 106 11.84 8.57 7.41
C GLU A 106 10.50 8.27 8.10
N LYS A 107 9.51 9.13 7.92
CA LYS A 107 8.17 9.01 8.49
C LYS A 107 7.18 8.37 7.52
N GLU A 108 7.29 8.68 6.23
CA GLU A 108 6.51 8.09 5.15
C GLU A 108 7.45 7.62 4.03
N PRO A 109 8.01 6.39 4.14
CA PRO A 109 9.06 5.93 3.25
C PRO A 109 8.58 5.60 1.82
N ALA A 110 7.30 5.32 1.62
CA ALA A 110 6.78 4.90 0.32
C ALA A 110 6.83 6.04 -0.72
N SER A 111 6.42 7.26 -0.35
CA SER A 111 6.29 8.37 -1.29
C SER A 111 6.75 9.73 -0.75
N GLY A 112 7.05 9.85 0.55
CA GLY A 112 7.27 11.12 1.21
C GLY A 112 6.06 12.04 1.07
N GLY A 113 4.86 11.50 1.26
CA GLY A 113 3.60 12.24 1.20
C GLY A 113 3.18 12.73 -0.19
N ARG A 114 3.80 12.23 -1.27
CA ARG A 114 3.54 12.68 -2.66
C ARG A 114 2.49 11.86 -3.37
N GLN A 115 2.13 10.71 -2.79
CA GLN A 115 1.02 9.88 -3.24
C GLN A 115 -0.15 10.01 -2.26
N MET A 116 -1.33 9.67 -2.73
CA MET A 116 -2.50 9.50 -1.88
C MET A 116 -2.26 8.36 -0.88
N GLY A 117 -2.76 8.45 0.34
CA GLY A 117 -2.67 7.39 1.33
C GLY A 117 -3.15 6.04 0.76
N GLY A 118 -2.48 4.96 1.13
CA GLY A 118 -2.72 3.63 0.58
C GLY A 118 -1.89 3.28 -0.66
N HIS A 119 -0.99 4.14 -1.10
CA HIS A 119 -0.04 3.83 -2.18
C HIS A 119 1.30 3.43 -1.58
N TYR A 120 1.65 2.17 -1.72
CA TYR A 120 2.83 1.56 -1.09
C TYR A 120 3.96 1.35 -2.09
N ALA A 121 5.17 1.34 -1.58
CA ALA A 121 6.38 1.01 -2.32
C ALA A 121 7.50 0.65 -1.36
N THR A 122 8.42 -0.21 -1.78
CA THR A 122 9.73 -0.38 -1.15
C THR A 122 10.81 0.27 -2.01
N ARG A 123 11.90 0.69 -1.39
CA ARG A 123 12.98 1.31 -2.12
C ARG A 123 13.91 0.26 -2.72
N SER A 124 14.10 0.34 -4.03
CA SER A 124 14.99 -0.55 -4.79
C SER A 124 16.41 0.00 -4.91
N ILE A 125 16.60 1.30 -4.68
CA ILE A 125 17.89 1.98 -4.69
C ILE A 125 18.15 2.63 -3.34
N ASP A 126 19.41 2.82 -3.01
CA ASP A 126 19.86 3.56 -1.83
C ASP A 126 19.93 5.08 -2.08
N GLU A 127 20.45 5.82 -1.11
CA GLU A 127 20.63 7.27 -1.16
C GLU A 127 21.66 7.74 -2.20
N ASN A 128 22.57 6.84 -2.61
CA ASN A 128 23.61 7.11 -3.61
C ASN A 128 23.13 6.75 -5.03
N GLY A 129 21.88 6.26 -5.18
CA GLY A 129 21.34 5.80 -6.45
C GLY A 129 21.82 4.42 -6.87
N GLU A 130 22.48 3.67 -5.97
CA GLU A 130 22.91 2.30 -6.22
C GLU A 130 21.81 1.29 -5.90
N TRP A 131 21.75 0.22 -6.68
CA TRP A 131 20.79 -0.85 -6.45
C TRP A 131 21.06 -1.57 -5.13
N LYS A 132 20.05 -1.66 -4.30
CA LYS A 132 20.05 -2.52 -3.11
C LYS A 132 20.09 -3.99 -3.48
N ASP A 133 20.39 -4.85 -2.53
CA ASP A 133 20.19 -6.27 -2.69
C ASP A 133 18.71 -6.62 -2.52
N LEU A 134 18.01 -6.75 -3.65
CA LEU A 134 16.57 -7.02 -3.69
C LEU A 134 16.24 -8.45 -3.23
N MET A 135 17.26 -9.34 -3.17
CA MET A 135 17.08 -10.71 -2.70
C MET A 135 17.14 -10.83 -1.17
N SER A 136 17.62 -9.79 -0.50
CA SER A 136 17.64 -9.71 0.97
C SER A 136 16.41 -9.06 1.57
N GLN A 137 15.49 -8.52 0.75
CA GLN A 137 14.29 -7.82 1.20
C GLN A 137 13.04 -8.34 0.50
N LYS A 138 11.88 -8.03 1.07
CA LYS A 138 10.58 -8.18 0.41
C LYS A 138 10.32 -6.93 -0.42
N ASN A 139 9.92 -7.11 -1.68
CA ASN A 139 9.86 -5.99 -2.62
C ASN A 139 8.41 -5.63 -2.96
N SER A 140 8.11 -4.35 -2.97
CA SER A 140 6.86 -3.82 -3.49
C SER A 140 7.17 -2.74 -4.52
N SER A 141 6.75 -2.96 -5.76
CA SER A 141 6.76 -1.89 -6.76
C SER A 141 5.78 -0.80 -6.36
N ALA A 142 6.09 0.45 -6.71
CA ALA A 142 5.26 1.60 -6.33
C ALA A 142 3.84 1.46 -6.87
N ASP A 143 2.84 1.59 -6.00
CA ASP A 143 1.44 1.58 -6.39
C ASP A 143 1.12 2.80 -7.26
N ILE A 144 0.18 2.63 -8.17
CA ILE A 144 -0.32 3.68 -9.07
C ILE A 144 -1.84 3.75 -8.97
N SER A 145 -2.39 4.94 -9.19
CA SER A 145 -3.83 5.17 -9.09
C SER A 145 -4.65 4.63 -10.27
N PRO A 146 -4.13 4.56 -11.52
CA PRO A 146 -4.92 4.04 -12.65
C PRO A 146 -5.36 2.60 -12.41
N THR A 147 -6.66 2.36 -12.63
CA THR A 147 -7.30 1.05 -12.46
C THR A 147 -6.63 0.01 -13.36
N ALA A 148 -6.22 -1.13 -12.79
CA ALA A 148 -5.47 -2.21 -13.44
C ALA A 148 -4.10 -1.79 -14.02
N GLY A 149 -3.61 -0.59 -13.77
CA GLY A 149 -2.32 -0.13 -14.29
C GLY A 149 -1.10 -0.93 -13.79
N GLN A 150 -1.22 -1.61 -12.64
CA GLN A 150 -0.18 -2.48 -12.07
C GLN A 150 0.01 -3.79 -12.84
N MET A 151 -0.93 -4.18 -13.71
CA MET A 151 -0.98 -5.52 -14.31
C MET A 151 0.20 -5.80 -15.26
N ALA A 152 0.51 -4.88 -16.15
CA ALA A 152 1.62 -5.06 -17.10
C ALA A 152 2.98 -5.18 -16.36
N ARG A 153 3.17 -4.40 -15.30
CA ARG A 153 4.38 -4.48 -14.47
C ARG A 153 4.46 -5.80 -13.71
N LEU A 154 3.34 -6.30 -13.18
CA LEU A 154 3.24 -7.61 -12.55
C LEU A 154 3.76 -8.70 -13.49
N LEU A 155 3.29 -8.69 -14.73
CA LEU A 155 3.74 -9.63 -15.76
C LEU A 155 5.24 -9.51 -16.04
N GLY A 156 5.75 -8.28 -16.13
CA GLY A 156 7.18 -8.02 -16.36
C GLY A 156 8.07 -8.55 -15.25
N LEU A 157 7.65 -8.39 -13.98
CA LEU A 157 8.37 -8.93 -12.82
C LEU A 157 8.41 -10.47 -12.86
N ALA A 158 7.27 -11.10 -13.12
CA ALA A 158 7.20 -12.56 -13.26
C ALA A 158 8.02 -13.08 -14.47
N GLN A 159 7.99 -12.35 -15.58
CA GLN A 159 8.80 -12.69 -16.75
C GLN A 159 10.31 -12.58 -16.48
N ALA A 160 10.74 -11.60 -15.67
CA ALA A 160 12.13 -11.49 -15.27
C ALA A 160 12.58 -12.75 -14.52
N SER A 161 11.84 -13.23 -13.53
CA SER A 161 12.15 -14.49 -12.85
C SER A 161 12.28 -15.66 -13.81
N LYS A 162 11.36 -15.77 -14.76
CA LYS A 162 11.45 -16.82 -15.79
C LYS A 162 12.71 -16.72 -16.62
N VAL A 163 13.10 -15.53 -17.07
CA VAL A 163 14.32 -15.31 -17.84
C VAL A 163 15.55 -15.72 -17.04
N TYR A 164 15.63 -15.34 -15.77
CA TYR A 164 16.70 -15.78 -14.89
C TYR A 164 16.74 -17.30 -14.74
N LYS A 165 15.60 -17.97 -14.58
CA LYS A 165 15.54 -19.43 -14.45
C LYS A 165 16.00 -20.15 -15.71
N GLN A 166 15.62 -19.65 -16.88
CA GLN A 166 15.93 -20.29 -18.18
C GLN A 166 17.31 -19.99 -18.71
N ASN A 167 17.97 -18.93 -18.25
CA ASN A 167 19.28 -18.49 -18.74
C ASN A 167 20.34 -18.67 -17.66
N GLU A 168 20.91 -19.86 -17.56
CA GLU A 168 21.91 -20.21 -16.57
C GLU A 168 23.16 -19.32 -16.64
N ALA A 169 23.49 -18.77 -17.82
CA ALA A 169 24.62 -17.84 -17.98
C ALA A 169 24.47 -16.55 -17.13
N LEU A 170 23.26 -16.20 -16.70
CA LEU A 170 23.02 -15.07 -15.81
C LEU A 170 23.35 -15.39 -14.34
N HIS A 171 23.38 -16.68 -13.95
CA HIS A 171 23.52 -17.09 -12.54
C HIS A 171 24.91 -16.79 -11.97
N ASP A 172 25.93 -16.77 -12.81
CA ASP A 172 27.34 -16.56 -12.40
C ASP A 172 27.78 -15.10 -12.49
N ILE A 173 26.89 -14.19 -12.92
CA ILE A 173 27.17 -12.75 -13.01
C ILE A 173 26.91 -12.10 -11.65
N ASP A 174 27.97 -11.79 -10.90
CA ASP A 174 27.88 -11.27 -9.52
C ASP A 174 26.96 -10.06 -9.37
N ARG A 175 27.02 -9.10 -10.32
CA ARG A 175 26.15 -7.90 -10.28
C ARG A 175 24.66 -8.22 -10.41
N LEU A 176 24.28 -9.41 -10.89
CA LEU A 176 22.89 -9.82 -11.09
C LEU A 176 22.33 -10.62 -9.91
N LYS A 177 23.17 -11.12 -9.02
CA LYS A 177 22.76 -11.90 -7.83
C LYS A 177 21.85 -11.12 -6.90
N LYS A 178 21.95 -9.79 -6.88
CA LYS A 178 21.07 -8.90 -6.12
C LYS A 178 19.67 -8.70 -6.72
N PHE A 179 19.41 -9.23 -7.91
CA PHE A 179 18.13 -9.09 -8.62
C PHE A 179 17.34 -10.39 -8.73
N SER A 180 17.99 -11.54 -8.60
CA SER A 180 17.32 -12.83 -8.67
C SER A 180 18.12 -13.92 -8.01
N ASN A 181 17.42 -14.82 -7.31
CA ASN A 181 17.95 -16.10 -6.85
C ASN A 181 17.60 -17.18 -7.88
N LYS A 182 18.27 -17.10 -9.05
CA LYS A 182 18.11 -18.07 -10.15
C LYS A 182 16.67 -18.23 -10.65
N GLY A 183 15.87 -17.18 -10.56
CA GLY A 183 14.47 -17.20 -10.99
C GLY A 183 13.51 -17.92 -10.04
N ASN A 184 13.81 -17.95 -8.74
CA ASN A 184 12.93 -18.55 -7.75
C ASN A 184 11.84 -17.58 -7.23
N GLU A 185 11.89 -16.31 -7.61
CA GLU A 185 10.99 -15.27 -7.14
C GLU A 185 9.60 -15.40 -7.78
N ILE A 186 8.57 -15.13 -6.97
CA ILE A 186 7.19 -14.98 -7.42
C ILE A 186 6.86 -13.49 -7.54
N ALA A 187 6.07 -13.12 -8.55
CA ALA A 187 5.39 -11.84 -8.60
C ALA A 187 3.94 -12.00 -8.10
N PHE A 188 3.64 -11.36 -6.97
CA PHE A 188 2.31 -11.34 -6.37
C PHE A 188 1.55 -10.10 -6.83
N GLY A 189 0.39 -10.29 -7.41
CA GLY A 189 -0.52 -9.24 -7.84
C GLY A 189 -1.81 -9.23 -7.05
N THR A 190 -2.38 -8.03 -6.88
CA THR A 190 -3.69 -7.85 -6.25
C THR A 190 -4.53 -6.88 -7.05
N ILE A 191 -5.84 -7.14 -7.12
CA ILE A 191 -6.81 -6.31 -7.84
C ILE A 191 -8.22 -6.49 -7.24
N GLY A 192 -9.04 -5.45 -7.29
CA GLY A 192 -10.47 -5.58 -6.99
C GLY A 192 -11.23 -6.21 -8.17
N ASP A 193 -12.33 -6.89 -7.88
CA ASP A 193 -13.19 -7.55 -8.90
C ASP A 193 -13.65 -6.58 -10.00
N ALA A 194 -14.09 -5.40 -9.66
CA ALA A 194 -14.50 -4.40 -10.64
C ALA A 194 -13.38 -3.98 -11.59
N SER A 195 -12.16 -3.91 -11.08
CA SER A 195 -10.97 -3.53 -11.87
C SER A 195 -10.56 -4.62 -12.86
N THR A 196 -11.06 -5.85 -12.72
CA THR A 196 -10.85 -6.92 -13.70
C THR A 196 -11.58 -6.66 -15.02
N SER A 197 -12.46 -5.67 -15.07
CA SER A 197 -13.14 -5.26 -16.32
C SER A 197 -12.23 -4.45 -17.25
N GLU A 198 -11.08 -3.99 -16.78
CA GLU A 198 -10.12 -3.22 -17.56
C GLU A 198 -9.30 -4.11 -18.52
N GLY A 199 -9.03 -3.59 -19.73
CA GLY A 199 -8.24 -4.30 -20.75
C GLY A 199 -6.91 -4.85 -20.25
N PRO A 200 -6.07 -4.08 -19.51
CA PRO A 200 -4.78 -4.55 -19.01
C PRO A 200 -4.85 -5.81 -18.15
N PHE A 201 -5.96 -6.05 -17.45
CA PHE A 201 -6.14 -7.31 -16.72
C PHE A 201 -6.22 -8.51 -17.68
N TRP A 202 -7.06 -8.44 -18.70
CA TRP A 202 -7.28 -9.54 -19.66
C TRP A 202 -6.01 -9.82 -20.48
N GLU A 203 -5.35 -8.77 -20.94
CA GLU A 203 -4.09 -8.84 -21.67
C GLU A 203 -3.00 -9.51 -20.83
N THR A 204 -2.86 -9.11 -19.56
CA THR A 204 -1.88 -9.68 -18.64
C THR A 204 -2.17 -11.15 -18.34
N MET A 205 -3.42 -11.51 -18.07
CA MET A 205 -3.78 -12.89 -17.77
C MET A 205 -3.55 -13.79 -18.99
N ASN A 206 -3.91 -13.34 -20.19
CA ASN A 206 -3.62 -14.07 -21.41
C ASN A 206 -2.11 -14.24 -21.61
N ALA A 207 -1.34 -13.16 -21.50
CA ALA A 207 0.11 -13.20 -21.67
C ALA A 207 0.80 -14.08 -20.62
N ALA A 208 0.37 -14.03 -19.35
CA ALA A 208 0.88 -14.88 -18.29
C ALA A 208 0.67 -16.37 -18.61
N GLY A 209 -0.52 -16.73 -19.10
CA GLY A 209 -0.85 -18.09 -19.53
C GLY A 209 -0.01 -18.57 -20.72
N VAL A 210 0.27 -17.69 -21.69
CA VAL A 210 1.14 -18.00 -22.85
C VAL A 210 2.60 -18.13 -22.42
N LEU A 211 3.08 -17.18 -21.60
CA LEU A 211 4.46 -17.12 -21.17
C LEU A 211 4.80 -18.13 -20.07
N GLN A 212 3.84 -18.69 -19.35
CA GLN A 212 4.07 -19.59 -18.21
C GLN A 212 5.08 -18.99 -17.22
N VAL A 213 4.65 -17.98 -16.46
CA VAL A 213 5.48 -17.18 -15.55
C VAL A 213 5.09 -17.41 -14.09
N PRO A 214 6.01 -17.27 -13.12
CA PRO A 214 5.74 -17.43 -11.68
C PRO A 214 4.96 -16.23 -11.13
N MET A 215 3.67 -16.20 -11.39
CA MET A 215 2.76 -15.12 -11.01
C MET A 215 1.60 -15.66 -10.16
N VAL A 216 1.31 -15.01 -9.04
CA VAL A 216 0.09 -15.24 -8.26
C VAL A 216 -0.75 -13.96 -8.31
N MET A 217 -1.92 -14.06 -8.93
CA MET A 217 -2.87 -12.95 -9.07
C MET A 217 -4.06 -13.15 -8.14
N SER A 218 -4.26 -12.27 -7.16
CA SER A 218 -5.38 -12.29 -6.22
C SER A 218 -6.45 -11.29 -6.64
N VAL A 219 -7.68 -11.74 -6.78
CA VAL A 219 -8.86 -10.89 -7.03
C VAL A 219 -9.69 -10.82 -5.76
N TRP A 220 -9.82 -9.61 -5.20
CA TRP A 220 -10.65 -9.31 -4.04
C TRP A 220 -12.07 -8.99 -4.50
N ASP A 221 -12.99 -9.97 -4.44
CA ASP A 221 -14.37 -9.83 -4.91
C ASP A 221 -15.30 -9.41 -3.75
N ASP A 222 -15.51 -8.09 -3.62
CA ASP A 222 -16.51 -7.53 -2.71
C ASP A 222 -17.86 -7.24 -3.38
N GLY A 223 -17.98 -7.54 -4.67
CA GLY A 223 -19.20 -7.45 -5.46
C GLY A 223 -19.55 -6.07 -5.97
N TYR A 224 -18.67 -5.06 -5.80
CA TYR A 224 -18.94 -3.69 -6.18
C TYR A 224 -17.73 -2.97 -6.78
N GLY A 225 -17.98 -2.17 -7.84
CA GLY A 225 -17.07 -1.14 -8.30
C GLY A 225 -17.59 0.23 -7.87
N ILE A 226 -17.04 0.80 -6.79
CA ILE A 226 -17.57 1.97 -6.09
C ILE A 226 -18.99 1.68 -5.59
N SER A 227 -20.01 1.99 -6.38
CA SER A 227 -21.44 1.77 -6.08
C SER A 227 -22.12 0.85 -7.09
N VAL A 228 -21.40 0.42 -8.12
CA VAL A 228 -21.96 -0.41 -9.20
C VAL A 228 -21.76 -1.89 -8.89
N SER A 229 -22.86 -2.63 -8.84
CA SER A 229 -22.82 -4.09 -8.59
C SER A 229 -22.08 -4.81 -9.72
N LYS A 230 -21.31 -5.87 -9.36
CA LYS A 230 -20.54 -6.70 -10.29
C LYS A 230 -21.37 -7.31 -11.43
N LYS A 231 -22.69 -7.47 -11.27
CA LYS A 231 -23.60 -7.94 -12.32
C LYS A 231 -23.63 -7.05 -13.56
N TYR A 232 -23.23 -5.77 -13.41
CA TYR A 232 -23.14 -4.83 -14.52
C TYR A 232 -21.70 -4.64 -15.04
N GLN A 233 -20.73 -5.34 -14.44
CA GLN A 233 -19.31 -5.16 -14.74
C GLN A 233 -18.63 -6.42 -15.24
N THR A 234 -18.99 -7.59 -14.68
CA THR A 234 -18.31 -8.85 -14.97
C THR A 234 -19.33 -9.88 -15.52
N ILE A 235 -19.05 -10.38 -16.71
CA ILE A 235 -19.83 -11.46 -17.29
C ILE A 235 -19.83 -12.70 -16.34
N LYS A 236 -20.93 -13.41 -16.23
CA LYS A 236 -21.15 -14.50 -15.27
C LYS A 236 -21.16 -14.03 -13.80
N GLU A 237 -21.02 -12.74 -13.53
CA GLU A 237 -20.86 -12.19 -12.17
C GLU A 237 -19.70 -12.86 -11.38
N SER A 238 -18.74 -13.47 -12.11
CA SER A 238 -17.64 -14.23 -11.54
C SER A 238 -16.45 -14.25 -12.50
N ILE A 239 -15.34 -13.66 -12.07
CA ILE A 239 -14.12 -13.60 -12.88
C ILE A 239 -13.52 -15.01 -13.10
N SER A 240 -13.57 -15.90 -12.12
CA SER A 240 -13.08 -17.26 -12.27
C SER A 240 -13.93 -18.09 -13.24
N GLU A 241 -15.24 -17.82 -13.33
CA GLU A 241 -16.08 -18.46 -14.34
C GLU A 241 -15.85 -17.86 -15.73
N ALA A 242 -15.70 -16.55 -15.82
CA ALA A 242 -15.39 -15.87 -17.08
C ALA A 242 -14.05 -16.36 -17.67
N LEU A 243 -13.07 -16.65 -16.81
CA LEU A 243 -11.75 -17.13 -17.19
C LEU A 243 -11.61 -18.66 -17.21
N SER A 244 -12.69 -19.42 -17.05
CA SER A 244 -12.64 -20.89 -16.96
C SER A 244 -11.97 -21.57 -18.18
N GLY A 245 -12.09 -20.96 -19.36
CA GLY A 245 -11.40 -21.44 -20.57
C GLY A 245 -9.88 -21.28 -20.56
N PHE A 246 -9.32 -20.54 -19.61
CA PHE A 246 -7.87 -20.34 -19.42
C PHE A 246 -7.28 -21.35 -18.43
N GLN A 247 -8.11 -22.14 -17.74
CA GLN A 247 -7.64 -23.18 -16.82
C GLN A 247 -6.73 -24.15 -17.56
N ARG A 248 -5.53 -24.40 -17.01
CA ARG A 248 -4.64 -25.43 -17.55
C ARG A 248 -5.31 -26.82 -17.53
N THR A 249 -4.98 -27.62 -18.50
CA THR A 249 -5.42 -29.02 -18.58
C THR A 249 -4.20 -29.92 -18.70
N LYS A 250 -4.42 -31.24 -18.69
CA LYS A 250 -3.34 -32.21 -18.89
C LYS A 250 -2.58 -32.00 -20.23
N ASP A 251 -3.30 -31.54 -21.24
CA ASP A 251 -2.79 -31.48 -22.61
C ASP A 251 -2.54 -30.05 -23.12
N LYS A 252 -2.97 -29.01 -22.38
CA LYS A 252 -2.85 -27.60 -22.78
C LYS A 252 -2.36 -26.73 -21.64
N ALA A 253 -1.39 -25.88 -21.93
CA ALA A 253 -0.96 -24.82 -21.05
C ALA A 253 -2.11 -23.83 -20.74
N GLY A 254 -2.00 -23.17 -19.63
CA GLY A 254 -2.95 -22.19 -19.13
C GLY A 254 -2.46 -21.73 -17.77
N PHE A 255 -3.36 -21.24 -16.94
CA PHE A 255 -3.05 -20.94 -15.53
C PHE A 255 -3.94 -21.74 -14.58
N GLU A 256 -3.55 -21.86 -13.34
CA GLU A 256 -4.38 -22.48 -12.31
C GLU A 256 -5.40 -21.48 -11.78
N ILE A 257 -6.67 -21.89 -11.66
CA ILE A 257 -7.73 -21.07 -11.07
C ILE A 257 -8.14 -21.71 -9.74
N LEU A 258 -7.91 -20.96 -8.65
CA LEU A 258 -8.29 -21.36 -7.31
C LEU A 258 -9.37 -20.41 -6.79
N LYS A 259 -10.31 -20.93 -5.99
CA LYS A 259 -11.39 -20.17 -5.36
C LYS A 259 -11.35 -20.34 -3.86
N THR A 260 -11.60 -19.27 -3.14
CA THR A 260 -11.70 -19.29 -1.66
C THR A 260 -12.63 -18.19 -1.18
N LYS A 261 -13.05 -18.23 0.08
CA LYS A 261 -13.87 -17.20 0.70
C LYS A 261 -13.00 -16.26 1.53
N GLY A 262 -13.26 -14.95 1.45
CA GLY A 262 -12.46 -13.92 2.14
C GLY A 262 -12.49 -13.98 3.68
N TRP A 263 -13.41 -14.74 4.24
CA TRP A 263 -13.59 -14.92 5.68
C TRP A 263 -13.14 -16.29 6.22
N ASP A 264 -12.74 -17.23 5.35
CA ASP A 264 -12.34 -18.58 5.72
C ASP A 264 -10.82 -18.69 5.88
N TYR A 265 -10.31 -18.36 7.08
CA TYR A 265 -8.87 -18.29 7.36
C TYR A 265 -8.12 -19.59 7.03
N PRO A 266 -8.54 -20.79 7.48
CA PRO A 266 -7.81 -22.02 7.15
C PRO A 266 -7.76 -22.32 5.65
N HIS A 267 -8.90 -22.13 4.96
CA HIS A 267 -8.96 -22.37 3.52
C HIS A 267 -8.17 -21.34 2.71
N LEU A 268 -8.13 -20.09 3.17
CA LEU A 268 -7.26 -19.05 2.59
C LEU A 268 -5.78 -19.43 2.70
N CYS A 269 -5.31 -19.84 3.88
CA CYS A 269 -3.92 -20.26 4.08
C CYS A 269 -3.55 -21.43 3.15
N ALA A 270 -4.35 -22.50 3.13
CA ALA A 270 -4.13 -23.66 2.25
C ALA A 270 -4.18 -23.30 0.75
N THR A 271 -5.08 -22.38 0.37
CA THR A 271 -5.20 -21.93 -1.02
C THR A 271 -3.97 -21.14 -1.47
N TYR A 272 -3.47 -20.21 -0.64
CA TYR A 272 -2.28 -19.43 -0.98
C TYR A 272 -1.01 -20.25 -0.93
N GLU A 273 -0.87 -21.20 -0.01
CA GLU A 273 0.23 -22.17 0.00
C GLU A 273 0.28 -22.95 -1.31
N LYS A 274 -0.86 -23.50 -1.74
CA LYS A 274 -0.98 -24.20 -3.02
C LYS A 274 -0.63 -23.27 -4.19
N ALA A 275 -1.14 -22.05 -4.19
CA ALA A 275 -0.88 -21.08 -5.25
C ALA A 275 0.61 -20.71 -5.36
N ALA A 276 1.26 -20.43 -4.24
CA ALA A 276 2.68 -20.09 -4.20
C ALA A 276 3.55 -21.26 -4.62
N ARG A 277 3.24 -22.50 -4.17
CA ARG A 277 3.96 -23.70 -4.58
C ARG A 277 3.89 -23.90 -6.10
N ILE A 278 2.70 -23.84 -6.69
CA ILE A 278 2.52 -23.96 -8.16
C ILE A 278 3.31 -22.89 -8.89
N ALA A 279 3.19 -21.64 -8.48
CA ALA A 279 3.90 -20.55 -9.15
C ALA A 279 5.43 -20.69 -9.03
N ARG A 280 5.94 -21.02 -7.85
CA ARG A 280 7.39 -21.09 -7.59
C ARG A 280 8.05 -22.31 -8.20
N GLU A 281 7.45 -23.50 -8.02
CA GLU A 281 8.05 -24.76 -8.45
C GLU A 281 7.80 -25.05 -9.92
N GLU A 282 6.57 -24.83 -10.38
CA GLU A 282 6.14 -25.18 -11.74
C GLU A 282 6.25 -24.02 -12.75
N HIS A 283 6.41 -22.77 -12.26
CA HIS A 283 6.34 -21.54 -13.08
C HIS A 283 5.04 -21.45 -13.88
N VAL A 284 3.94 -21.89 -13.27
CA VAL A 284 2.58 -21.76 -13.81
C VAL A 284 1.90 -20.59 -13.11
N PRO A 285 1.31 -19.64 -13.83
CA PRO A 285 0.58 -18.56 -13.21
C PRO A 285 -0.67 -19.06 -12.50
N VAL A 286 -1.03 -18.42 -11.40
CA VAL A 286 -2.20 -18.80 -10.59
C VAL A 286 -3.10 -17.59 -10.41
N LEU A 287 -4.39 -17.77 -10.69
CA LEU A 287 -5.45 -16.84 -10.31
C LEU A 287 -6.11 -17.34 -9.02
N VAL A 288 -6.07 -16.53 -7.97
CA VAL A 288 -6.82 -16.79 -6.73
C VAL A 288 -8.03 -15.86 -6.69
N HIS A 289 -9.23 -16.38 -6.92
CA HIS A 289 -10.47 -15.63 -6.78
C HIS A 289 -10.96 -15.73 -5.35
N VAL A 290 -10.79 -14.64 -4.60
CA VAL A 290 -11.25 -14.52 -3.21
C VAL A 290 -12.65 -13.92 -3.23
N GLU A 291 -13.65 -14.80 -3.17
CA GLU A 291 -15.07 -14.45 -3.18
C GLU A 291 -15.53 -14.03 -1.77
N GLU A 292 -16.67 -13.34 -1.71
CA GLU A 292 -17.31 -12.95 -0.44
C GLU A 292 -16.41 -12.10 0.46
N VAL A 293 -15.65 -11.23 -0.14
CA VAL A 293 -14.92 -10.19 0.58
C VAL A 293 -15.88 -9.06 0.95
N ASN A 294 -15.63 -8.37 2.04
CA ASN A 294 -16.43 -7.22 2.45
C ASN A 294 -15.69 -5.90 2.21
N GLN A 295 -16.46 -4.81 2.28
CA GLN A 295 -15.97 -3.44 2.38
C GLN A 295 -16.83 -2.70 3.40
N PRO A 296 -16.61 -2.89 4.72
CA PRO A 296 -17.52 -2.43 5.78
C PRO A 296 -17.72 -0.92 5.87
N GLN A 297 -16.70 -0.15 5.45
CA GLN A 297 -16.77 1.31 5.43
C GLN A 297 -17.15 1.88 4.05
N GLY A 298 -17.51 1.01 3.09
CA GLY A 298 -17.75 1.41 1.71
C GLY A 298 -16.45 1.70 0.94
N HIS A 299 -16.57 2.19 -0.28
CA HIS A 299 -15.45 2.34 -1.20
C HIS A 299 -14.38 3.33 -0.70
N SER A 300 -14.80 4.50 -0.23
CA SER A 300 -13.90 5.57 0.24
C SER A 300 -14.63 6.52 1.17
N THR A 301 -13.92 7.56 1.63
CA THR A 301 -14.51 8.62 2.48
C THR A 301 -15.37 9.62 1.73
N SER A 302 -15.46 9.54 0.39
CA SER A 302 -16.25 10.47 -0.44
C SER A 302 -17.74 10.14 -0.51
N GLY A 303 -18.19 8.99 -0.02
CA GLY A 303 -19.59 8.58 -0.07
C GLY A 303 -19.98 7.58 1.02
N SER A 304 -21.31 7.41 1.20
CA SER A 304 -21.87 6.39 2.09
C SER A 304 -22.31 5.17 1.30
N HIS A 305 -21.90 3.99 1.74
CA HIS A 305 -22.29 2.72 1.12
C HIS A 305 -23.75 2.35 1.39
N GLU A 306 -24.38 2.93 2.42
CA GLU A 306 -25.80 2.77 2.74
C GLU A 306 -26.73 3.25 1.61
N ARG A 307 -26.21 4.08 0.69
CA ARG A 307 -26.98 4.59 -0.46
C ARG A 307 -27.22 3.56 -1.55
N TYR A 308 -26.40 2.50 -1.61
CA TYR A 308 -26.45 1.52 -2.71
C TYR A 308 -26.46 0.05 -2.24
N LYS A 309 -26.12 -0.22 -0.98
CA LYS A 309 -26.24 -1.56 -0.40
C LYS A 309 -27.61 -1.71 0.27
N SER A 310 -28.26 -2.86 0.07
CA SER A 310 -29.49 -3.19 0.80
C SER A 310 -29.22 -3.51 2.27
N GLU A 311 -30.24 -3.48 3.10
CA GLU A 311 -30.15 -3.85 4.53
C GLU A 311 -29.69 -5.29 4.69
N GLU A 312 -30.17 -6.21 3.86
CA GLU A 312 -29.76 -7.62 3.84
C GLU A 312 -28.29 -7.77 3.51
N ARG A 313 -27.80 -6.98 2.52
CA ARG A 313 -26.37 -6.98 2.17
C ARG A 313 -25.51 -6.45 3.33
N MET A 314 -25.93 -5.39 3.98
CA MET A 314 -25.21 -4.82 5.14
C MET A 314 -25.22 -5.78 6.33
N GLN A 315 -26.32 -6.51 6.55
CA GLN A 315 -26.37 -7.53 7.59
C GLN A 315 -25.45 -8.70 7.26
N TRP A 316 -25.49 -9.18 6.00
CA TRP A 316 -24.58 -10.22 5.53
C TRP A 316 -23.11 -9.85 5.73
N GLU A 317 -22.72 -8.60 5.42
CA GLU A 317 -21.34 -8.11 5.63
C GLU A 317 -20.91 -8.12 7.10
N LYS A 318 -21.85 -7.95 8.03
CA LYS A 318 -21.59 -8.10 9.48
C LYS A 318 -21.44 -9.55 9.88
N ASP A 319 -22.32 -10.42 9.38
CA ASP A 319 -22.35 -11.84 9.71
C ASP A 319 -21.13 -12.59 9.15
N PHE A 320 -20.62 -12.12 8.01
CA PHE A 320 -19.45 -12.66 7.31
C PHE A 320 -18.24 -11.72 7.33
N ASP A 321 -18.15 -10.88 8.36
CA ASP A 321 -16.93 -10.08 8.58
C ASP A 321 -15.74 -11.02 8.83
N CYS A 322 -14.64 -10.81 8.10
CA CYS A 322 -13.51 -11.73 8.12
C CYS A 322 -12.85 -11.84 9.50
N ILE A 323 -12.82 -10.76 10.29
CA ILE A 323 -12.25 -10.79 11.65
C ILE A 323 -13.21 -11.50 12.60
N ALA A 324 -14.52 -11.27 12.49
CA ALA A 324 -15.53 -11.97 13.30
C ALA A 324 -15.52 -13.48 13.03
N LYS A 325 -15.42 -13.90 11.75
CA LYS A 325 -15.25 -15.30 11.37
C LYS A 325 -13.94 -15.90 11.85
N PHE A 326 -12.85 -15.13 11.77
CA PHE A 326 -11.55 -15.57 12.28
C PHE A 326 -11.59 -15.77 13.80
N LYS A 327 -12.18 -14.83 14.55
CA LYS A 327 -12.45 -15.00 16.01
C LYS A 327 -13.24 -16.28 16.28
N SER A 328 -14.31 -16.52 15.50
CA SER A 328 -15.12 -17.72 15.64
C SER A 328 -14.33 -19.01 15.36
N PHE A 329 -13.45 -19.01 14.35
CA PHE A 329 -12.55 -20.13 14.10
C PHE A 329 -11.63 -20.38 15.30
N ILE A 330 -10.96 -19.36 15.83
CA ILE A 330 -10.05 -19.50 17.00
C ILE A 330 -10.77 -20.11 18.19
N LEU A 331 -11.97 -19.61 18.52
CA LEU A 331 -12.77 -20.07 19.65
C LEU A 331 -13.31 -21.52 19.46
N SER A 332 -13.58 -21.90 18.23
CA SER A 332 -14.12 -23.24 17.91
C SER A 332 -13.05 -24.30 17.70
N TYR A 333 -11.79 -23.91 17.51
CA TYR A 333 -10.71 -24.83 17.24
C TYR A 333 -10.45 -25.80 18.39
N LYS A 334 -10.27 -27.07 18.04
CA LYS A 334 -9.85 -28.13 18.97
C LYS A 334 -8.71 -28.91 18.35
N GLY A 335 -7.58 -28.91 19.01
CA GLY A 335 -6.45 -29.76 18.69
C GLY A 335 -6.75 -31.24 18.89
N GLU A 336 -5.83 -32.10 18.49
CA GLU A 336 -5.98 -33.57 18.57
C GLU A 336 -6.19 -34.04 20.02
N ASN A 337 -5.58 -33.38 21.02
CA ASN A 337 -5.72 -33.71 22.45
C ASN A 337 -6.72 -32.76 23.18
N GLY A 338 -7.54 -32.01 22.43
CA GLY A 338 -8.51 -31.08 22.98
C GLY A 338 -7.97 -29.69 23.31
N GLU A 339 -6.74 -29.36 22.86
CA GLU A 339 -6.14 -28.04 23.01
C GLU A 339 -6.99 -26.97 22.34
N THR A 340 -6.98 -25.76 22.89
CA THR A 340 -7.67 -24.57 22.36
C THR A 340 -6.69 -23.50 21.98
N LEU A 341 -6.99 -22.70 20.94
CA LEU A 341 -6.12 -21.59 20.53
C LEU A 341 -6.18 -20.42 21.50
N ALA A 342 -7.37 -20.02 21.91
CA ALA A 342 -7.53 -18.93 22.89
C ALA A 342 -8.91 -18.96 23.57
N SER A 343 -9.05 -18.27 24.67
CA SER A 343 -10.33 -17.92 25.29
C SER A 343 -10.91 -16.63 24.69
N GLU A 344 -12.17 -16.34 24.96
CA GLU A 344 -12.80 -15.11 24.51
C GLU A 344 -12.14 -13.88 25.17
N GLU A 345 -11.79 -13.98 26.44
CA GLU A 345 -11.13 -12.92 27.20
C GLU A 345 -9.74 -12.59 26.64
N GLU A 346 -8.99 -13.61 26.19
CA GLU A 346 -7.69 -13.40 25.53
C GLU A 346 -7.85 -12.65 24.20
N LEU A 347 -8.85 -13.01 23.39
CA LEU A 347 -9.11 -12.32 22.13
C LEU A 347 -9.61 -10.89 22.32
N GLU A 348 -10.47 -10.66 23.31
CA GLU A 348 -10.90 -9.30 23.68
C GLU A 348 -9.73 -8.43 24.16
N ALA A 349 -8.76 -9.04 24.87
CA ALA A 349 -7.55 -8.33 25.28
C ALA A 349 -6.69 -7.92 24.06
N ILE A 350 -6.54 -8.79 23.07
CA ILE A 350 -5.85 -8.49 21.80
C ILE A 350 -6.56 -7.34 21.07
N GLU A 351 -7.88 -7.42 20.90
CA GLU A 351 -8.67 -6.36 20.25
C GLU A 351 -8.51 -5.01 20.95
N LYS A 352 -8.49 -5.02 22.29
CA LYS A 352 -8.34 -3.80 23.10
C LYS A 352 -6.94 -3.21 22.98
N GLU A 353 -5.89 -4.04 22.98
CA GLU A 353 -4.52 -3.56 22.84
C GLU A 353 -4.27 -3.03 21.41
N ALA A 354 -4.79 -3.69 20.38
CA ALA A 354 -4.73 -3.19 19.00
C ALA A 354 -5.36 -1.79 18.89
N LYS A 355 -6.52 -1.57 19.50
CA LYS A 355 -7.18 -0.25 19.54
C LYS A 355 -6.32 0.81 20.23
N LYS A 356 -5.67 0.46 21.33
CA LYS A 356 -4.80 1.36 22.09
C LYS A 356 -3.53 1.69 21.29
N GLU A 357 -2.91 0.67 20.68
CA GLU A 357 -1.70 0.84 19.87
C GLU A 357 -1.95 1.75 18.66
N VAL A 358 -3.04 1.51 17.92
CA VAL A 358 -3.41 2.37 16.77
C VAL A 358 -3.61 3.82 17.20
N ARG A 359 -4.28 4.08 18.33
CA ARG A 359 -4.46 5.45 18.85
C ARG A 359 -3.13 6.10 19.22
N THR A 360 -2.23 5.33 19.83
CA THR A 360 -0.90 5.79 20.24
C THR A 360 -0.07 6.17 19.00
N GLN A 361 0.03 5.28 18.01
CA GLN A 361 0.82 5.50 16.81
C GLN A 361 0.24 6.63 15.93
N LYS A 362 -1.08 6.71 15.83
CA LYS A 362 -1.76 7.84 15.18
C LYS A 362 -1.40 9.17 15.85
N GLY A 363 -1.40 9.19 17.19
CA GLY A 363 -1.00 10.37 17.96
C GLY A 363 0.43 10.81 17.70
N LYS A 364 1.37 9.87 17.59
CA LYS A 364 2.75 10.14 17.21
C LYS A 364 2.84 10.72 15.79
N ALA A 365 2.20 10.05 14.80
CA ALA A 365 2.21 10.52 13.41
C ALA A 365 1.64 11.95 13.28
N TRP A 366 0.56 12.28 13.98
CA TRP A 366 -0.03 13.62 13.98
C TRP A 366 0.90 14.64 14.62
N LYS A 367 1.54 14.29 15.74
CA LYS A 367 2.51 15.16 16.41
C LYS A 367 3.70 15.44 15.50
N ASP A 368 4.26 14.42 14.85
CA ASP A 368 5.39 14.55 13.94
C ASP A 368 5.02 15.48 12.77
N PHE A 369 3.87 15.23 12.12
CA PHE A 369 3.37 16.08 11.03
C PHE A 369 3.17 17.54 11.43
N THR A 370 2.65 17.82 12.63
CA THR A 370 2.29 19.17 13.06
C THR A 370 3.42 19.94 13.71
N ASN A 371 4.47 19.29 14.23
CA ASN A 371 5.53 19.96 14.98
C ASN A 371 6.26 21.04 14.16
N GLU A 372 6.68 20.74 12.94
CA GLU A 372 7.33 21.71 12.05
C GLU A 372 6.38 22.85 11.68
N ILE A 373 5.10 22.55 11.45
CA ILE A 373 4.09 23.57 11.14
C ILE A 373 3.92 24.53 12.31
N LYS A 374 3.89 24.04 13.55
CA LYS A 374 3.79 24.86 14.76
C LYS A 374 5.00 25.79 14.92
N GLN A 375 6.20 25.31 14.60
CA GLN A 375 7.41 26.14 14.60
C GLN A 375 7.33 27.27 13.55
N ASP A 376 6.89 26.92 12.34
CA ASP A 376 6.69 27.90 11.26
C ASP A 376 5.61 28.95 11.63
N ILE A 377 4.53 28.54 12.31
CA ILE A 377 3.50 29.44 12.83
C ILE A 377 4.10 30.43 13.83
N ALA A 378 4.79 29.92 14.85
CA ALA A 378 5.36 30.75 15.91
C ALA A 378 6.36 31.76 15.33
N ALA A 379 7.27 31.33 14.44
CA ALA A 379 8.24 32.18 13.78
C ALA A 379 7.58 33.27 12.91
N SER A 380 6.57 32.89 12.11
CA SER A 380 5.86 33.82 11.22
C SER A 380 5.07 34.86 12.01
N ILE A 381 4.38 34.45 13.09
CA ILE A 381 3.65 35.38 13.98
C ILE A 381 4.60 36.38 14.60
N GLN A 382 5.75 35.95 15.12
CA GLN A 382 6.73 36.89 15.70
C GLN A 382 7.24 37.91 14.68
N LEU A 383 7.56 37.43 13.47
CA LEU A 383 8.01 38.32 12.39
C LEU A 383 6.92 39.32 11.95
N MET A 384 5.68 38.88 11.84
CA MET A 384 4.54 39.74 11.50
C MET A 384 4.30 40.79 12.60
N LYS A 385 4.41 40.41 13.89
CA LYS A 385 4.32 41.34 15.02
C LYS A 385 5.43 42.40 14.98
N ASN A 386 6.67 41.99 14.69
CA ASN A 386 7.78 42.95 14.54
C ASN A 386 7.53 43.96 13.41
N VAL A 387 6.94 43.50 12.29
CA VAL A 387 6.53 44.44 11.22
C VAL A 387 5.44 45.40 11.69
N ALA A 388 4.46 44.89 12.45
CA ALA A 388 3.37 45.70 12.98
C ALA A 388 3.84 46.83 13.91
N GLU A 389 4.93 46.65 14.65
CA GLU A 389 5.48 47.63 15.56
C GLU A 389 6.02 48.86 14.84
N SER A 390 6.55 48.70 13.62
CA SER A 390 7.15 49.78 12.83
C SER A 390 6.26 50.31 11.68
N SER A 391 5.06 49.71 11.50
CA SER A 391 4.19 50.01 10.36
C SER A 391 2.99 50.89 10.75
N PRO A 392 2.64 51.90 9.96
CA PRO A 392 1.38 52.64 10.10
C PRO A 392 0.17 51.73 9.86
N ASN A 393 0.35 50.59 9.20
CA ASN A 393 -0.68 49.60 8.91
C ASN A 393 -0.85 48.56 10.02
N LYS A 394 -0.37 48.81 11.25
CA LYS A 394 -0.40 47.87 12.39
C LYS A 394 -1.73 47.15 12.58
N ALA A 395 -2.85 47.87 12.49
CA ALA A 395 -4.16 47.31 12.71
C ALA A 395 -4.55 46.23 11.67
N PHE A 396 -4.13 46.38 10.42
CA PHE A 396 -4.34 45.37 9.35
C PHE A 396 -3.43 44.19 9.54
N ILE A 397 -2.18 44.39 9.90
CA ILE A 397 -1.20 43.32 10.15
C ILE A 397 -1.66 42.47 11.32
N MET A 398 -2.11 43.10 12.41
CA MET A 398 -2.60 42.36 13.60
C MET A 398 -3.83 41.50 13.32
N LYS A 399 -4.70 41.85 12.35
CA LYS A 399 -5.80 40.98 11.91
C LYS A 399 -5.28 39.70 11.28
N ASP A 400 -4.20 39.74 10.48
CA ASP A 400 -3.59 38.55 9.90
C ASP A 400 -2.90 37.71 10.99
N VAL A 401 -2.28 38.33 12.00
CA VAL A 401 -1.70 37.64 13.16
C VAL A 401 -2.79 36.91 13.95
N GLU A 402 -3.85 37.61 14.37
CA GLU A 402 -4.98 37.04 15.10
C GLU A 402 -5.67 35.91 14.36
N ALA A 403 -5.83 36.06 13.04
CA ALA A 403 -6.42 35.04 12.20
C ALA A 403 -5.57 33.77 12.14
N LEU A 404 -4.24 33.89 12.22
CA LEU A 404 -3.35 32.72 12.27
C LEU A 404 -3.29 32.10 13.67
N GLU A 405 -3.25 32.93 14.72
CA GLU A 405 -3.26 32.47 16.12
C GLU A 405 -4.53 31.69 16.47
N ASN A 406 -5.69 32.13 15.95
CA ASN A 406 -6.99 31.53 16.22
C ASN A 406 -7.41 30.46 15.17
N ALA A 407 -6.56 30.16 14.18
CA ALA A 407 -6.89 29.18 13.19
C ALA A 407 -6.98 27.76 13.79
N PHE A 408 -8.03 27.03 13.45
CA PHE A 408 -8.18 25.62 13.84
C PHE A 408 -7.29 24.74 12.94
N GLU A 409 -6.34 24.05 13.55
CA GLU A 409 -5.40 23.12 12.87
C GLU A 409 -4.81 23.70 11.56
N PRO A 410 -4.11 24.87 11.62
CA PRO A 410 -3.58 25.53 10.43
C PRO A 410 -2.47 24.69 9.78
N ILE A 411 -2.43 24.75 8.46
CA ILE A 411 -1.42 24.09 7.63
C ILE A 411 -0.49 25.15 6.98
N ARG A 412 0.59 24.71 6.32
CA ARG A 412 1.56 25.64 5.71
C ARG A 412 0.92 26.65 4.75
N LYS A 413 -0.13 26.27 4.01
CA LYS A 413 -0.88 27.17 3.14
C LYS A 413 -1.42 28.39 3.92
N ASP A 414 -1.91 28.20 5.12
CA ASP A 414 -2.52 29.26 5.92
C ASP A 414 -1.45 30.23 6.39
N ILE A 415 -0.28 29.74 6.81
CA ILE A 415 0.88 30.58 7.16
C ILE A 415 1.29 31.43 5.96
N PHE A 416 1.49 30.81 4.79
CA PHE A 416 1.93 31.51 3.59
C PHE A 416 0.93 32.58 3.12
N ASN A 417 -0.37 32.31 3.24
CA ASN A 417 -1.42 33.25 2.88
C ASN A 417 -1.37 34.49 3.80
N ARG A 418 -1.22 34.33 5.12
CA ARG A 418 -1.17 35.44 6.07
C ARG A 418 0.12 36.25 5.93
N VAL A 419 1.27 35.60 5.86
CA VAL A 419 2.54 36.25 5.62
C VAL A 419 2.54 37.04 4.32
N ARG A 420 2.00 36.49 3.25
CA ARG A 420 1.89 37.16 1.95
C ARG A 420 0.91 38.33 1.99
N SER A 421 -0.15 38.28 2.78
CA SER A 421 -1.07 39.39 3.02
C SER A 421 -0.32 40.55 3.68
N VAL A 422 0.43 40.29 4.75
CA VAL A 422 1.21 41.28 5.45
C VAL A 422 2.27 41.95 4.52
N ILE A 423 3.03 41.12 3.77
CA ILE A 423 4.03 41.65 2.80
C ILE A 423 3.39 42.59 1.78
N ARG A 424 2.16 42.33 1.33
CA ARG A 424 1.42 43.20 0.40
C ARG A 424 0.95 44.49 1.08
N THR A 425 0.45 44.39 2.32
CA THR A 425 0.00 45.54 3.11
C THR A 425 1.12 46.57 3.32
N VAL A 426 2.34 46.06 3.51
CA VAL A 426 3.54 46.94 3.74
C VAL A 426 4.39 47.14 2.49
N ARG A 427 3.82 47.06 1.30
CA ARG A 427 4.56 47.04 0.02
C ARG A 427 5.43 48.31 -0.18
N GLY A 428 4.95 49.46 0.27
CA GLY A 428 5.64 50.74 0.12
C GLY A 428 6.51 51.15 1.31
N GLU A 429 6.59 50.28 2.33
CA GLU A 429 7.32 50.57 3.55
C GLU A 429 8.78 50.05 3.45
N ASP A 430 9.71 50.78 4.07
CA ASP A 430 11.11 50.33 4.18
C ASP A 430 11.44 50.15 5.66
N SER A 431 11.66 48.90 6.09
CA SER A 431 12.06 48.57 7.45
C SER A 431 12.84 47.25 7.50
N GLU A 432 13.71 47.11 8.48
CA GLU A 432 14.45 45.86 8.72
C GLU A 432 13.50 44.72 9.03
N ALA A 433 12.42 44.96 9.78
CA ALA A 433 11.43 43.98 10.11
C ALA A 433 10.70 43.41 8.85
N ARG A 434 10.36 44.31 7.89
CA ARG A 434 9.79 43.89 6.61
C ARG A 434 10.78 43.07 5.80
N THR A 435 12.04 43.46 5.76
CA THR A 435 13.11 42.75 5.07
C THR A 435 13.31 41.37 5.68
N ALA A 436 13.31 41.25 7.01
CA ALA A 436 13.38 39.96 7.71
C ALA A 436 12.21 39.04 7.36
N LEU A 437 10.97 39.55 7.35
CA LEU A 437 9.77 38.78 6.97
C LEU A 437 9.84 38.29 5.52
N ILE A 438 10.28 39.14 4.59
CA ILE A 438 10.46 38.79 3.18
C ILE A 438 11.50 37.67 3.01
N ASN A 439 12.63 37.80 3.70
CA ASN A 439 13.71 36.82 3.64
C ASN A 439 13.27 35.50 4.22
N TRP A 440 12.56 35.47 5.35
CA TRP A 440 11.98 34.29 5.92
C TRP A 440 11.02 33.64 4.92
N PHE A 441 10.11 34.38 4.30
CA PHE A 441 9.17 33.88 3.31
C PHE A 441 9.88 33.28 2.08
N LYS A 442 10.94 33.93 1.57
CA LYS A 442 11.72 33.39 0.44
C LYS A 442 12.42 32.07 0.82
N ASN A 443 13.05 32.03 2.01
CA ASN A 443 13.72 30.82 2.48
C ASN A 443 12.75 29.67 2.68
N LYS A 444 11.60 29.93 3.31
CA LYS A 444 10.56 28.89 3.46
C LYS A 444 9.97 28.42 2.13
N ARG A 445 9.90 29.28 1.11
CA ARG A 445 9.53 28.85 -0.23
C ARG A 445 10.56 27.89 -0.83
N LYS A 446 11.85 28.16 -0.64
CA LYS A 446 12.93 27.26 -1.10
C LYS A 446 12.87 25.93 -0.36
N GLU A 447 12.77 25.95 0.98
CA GLU A 447 12.60 24.72 1.78
C GLU A 447 11.36 23.91 1.33
N ASN A 448 10.24 24.58 1.06
CA ASN A 448 9.04 23.91 0.59
C ASN A 448 9.16 23.34 -0.83
N PHE A 449 9.95 24.01 -1.71
CA PHE A 449 10.26 23.44 -3.02
C PHE A 449 11.00 22.11 -2.86
N ASP A 450 12.04 22.07 -2.05
CA ASP A 450 12.78 20.84 -1.77
C ASP A 450 11.88 19.79 -1.08
N ARG A 451 11.10 20.21 -0.08
CA ARG A 451 10.18 19.34 0.67
C ARG A 451 9.15 18.63 -0.22
N TYR A 452 8.56 19.32 -1.18
CA TYR A 452 7.49 18.79 -2.04
C TYR A 452 7.97 18.29 -3.39
N SER A 453 9.18 18.64 -3.83
CA SER A 453 9.74 18.26 -5.13
C SER A 453 10.91 17.30 -5.05
N SER A 454 11.55 17.13 -3.88
CA SER A 454 12.61 16.15 -3.69
C SER A 454 12.08 14.71 -3.85
N HIS A 455 12.96 13.78 -4.16
CA HIS A 455 12.65 12.35 -4.36
C HIS A 455 11.66 12.04 -5.51
N LEU A 456 11.33 13.01 -6.35
CA LEU A 456 10.55 12.79 -7.58
C LEU A 456 11.45 12.24 -8.71
N HIS A 457 12.72 12.59 -8.67
CA HIS A 457 13.74 12.18 -9.63
C HIS A 457 15.00 11.73 -8.88
N SER A 458 15.79 10.87 -9.51
CA SER A 458 17.13 10.54 -9.02
C SER A 458 17.97 11.81 -8.87
N GLN A 459 18.67 11.94 -7.74
CA GLN A 459 19.62 13.03 -7.49
C GLN A 459 21.06 12.61 -7.77
N SER A 460 21.27 11.37 -8.22
CA SER A 460 22.60 10.86 -8.57
C SER A 460 23.12 11.44 -9.88
N ASP A 461 24.43 11.38 -10.08
CA ASP A 461 25.09 11.71 -11.34
C ASP A 461 24.63 10.81 -12.50
N LYS A 462 24.06 9.64 -12.20
CA LYS A 462 23.47 8.70 -13.17
C LYS A 462 22.03 9.04 -13.58
N ALA A 463 21.45 10.12 -13.02
CA ALA A 463 20.11 10.55 -13.45
C ALA A 463 20.14 10.96 -14.92
N VAL A 464 19.06 10.64 -15.64
CA VAL A 464 18.96 10.92 -17.10
C VAL A 464 19.21 12.41 -17.44
N LEU A 465 18.88 13.33 -16.53
CA LEU A 465 19.13 14.76 -16.70
C LEU A 465 20.62 15.15 -16.59
N ASN A 466 21.47 14.28 -16.04
CA ASN A 466 22.90 14.48 -15.88
C ASN A 466 23.73 13.73 -16.93
N ILE A 467 23.06 13.03 -17.87
CA ILE A 467 23.75 12.37 -18.98
C ILE A 467 23.91 13.37 -20.10
N ASP A 468 25.13 13.58 -20.52
CA ASP A 468 25.42 14.44 -21.66
C ASP A 468 24.77 13.87 -22.93
N PRO A 469 24.13 14.70 -23.76
CA PRO A 469 23.59 14.26 -25.02
C PRO A 469 24.72 13.76 -25.91
N VAL A 470 24.50 12.63 -26.58
CA VAL A 470 25.40 12.12 -27.61
C VAL A 470 24.98 12.75 -28.91
N ASP A 471 25.89 13.50 -29.53
CA ASP A 471 25.67 14.07 -30.84
C ASP A 471 25.55 12.91 -31.87
N ILE A 472 24.46 12.93 -32.60
CA ILE A 472 24.24 11.95 -33.69
C ILE A 472 24.95 12.54 -34.91
N GLU A 473 26.02 11.87 -35.35
CA GLU A 473 26.61 12.11 -36.66
C GLU A 473 25.71 11.44 -37.71
N TYR A 474 25.21 12.20 -38.64
CA TYR A 474 24.42 11.70 -39.75
C TYR A 474 24.99 12.24 -41.06
N ASP A 475 24.96 11.43 -42.10
CA ASP A 475 25.34 11.84 -43.44
C ASP A 475 24.13 12.53 -44.09
N ASP A 476 24.30 13.78 -44.47
CA ASP A 476 23.26 14.58 -45.13
C ASP A 476 22.83 13.99 -46.50
N GLU A 477 23.59 13.07 -47.04
CA GLU A 477 23.28 12.38 -48.30
C GLU A 477 22.42 11.13 -48.14
N GLU A 478 22.37 10.50 -46.94
CA GLU A 478 21.48 9.39 -46.64
C GLU A 478 20.12 9.89 -46.11
N LYS A 479 19.24 10.22 -47.03
CA LYS A 479 17.82 10.42 -46.71
C LYS A 479 17.12 9.07 -46.66
N MET A 480 16.51 8.75 -45.50
CA MET A 480 15.55 7.64 -45.42
C MET A 480 14.31 7.91 -46.25
#